data_026381f6b98d901269d9289bfa258c94
#
_entry.id   026381f6b98d901269d9289bfa258c94
#
_cell.length_a   1.000
_cell.length_b   1.000
_cell.length_c   1.000
_cell.angle_alpha   90.00
_cell.angle_beta   90.00
_cell.angle_gamma   90.00
#
_symmetry.space_group_name_H-M   'P 1'
#
loop_
_entity.id
_entity.type
_entity.pdbx_description
1 polymer ?
#
loop_
_entity_poly.entity_id
_entity_poly.type
_entity_poly.pdbx_seq_one_letter_code
_entity_poly.pdbx_strand_id
1 'polypeptide(L)'
;MTKYWIGTVSQEHVLRGVAGGFCQVCHGKATPLNRMKRGDWLLYYSPKIRMDGAEKLQAFTAFGQVTDDTAYPFQMSETFIPFRRNVDYAETRRNCPIDIVRTHPEWKKYAAMLRYGHFEISRDFFDFVRTYMQSPPDMVGQQQGFW
;
A
#
# COMPACT_ATOMS: atom_id res chain seq x y z
N MET A 1 -18.30 -6.57 -7.54
CA MET A 1 -17.17 -7.49 -7.41
C MET A 1 -15.99 -6.75 -6.79
N THR A 2 -15.37 -7.34 -5.80
CA THR A 2 -14.24 -6.74 -5.09
C THR A 2 -13.02 -6.61 -6.00
N LYS A 3 -12.40 -5.44 -5.99
CA LYS A 3 -11.16 -5.19 -6.71
C LYS A 3 -10.01 -4.92 -5.74
N TYR A 4 -8.82 -5.02 -6.26
CA TYR A 4 -7.57 -4.88 -5.50
C TYR A 4 -6.70 -3.84 -6.19
N TRP A 5 -6.08 -2.96 -5.41
CA TRP A 5 -5.39 -1.79 -5.92
C TRP A 5 -4.03 -1.64 -5.26
N ILE A 6 -3.07 -1.08 -6.00
CA ILE A 6 -1.81 -0.59 -5.42
C ILE A 6 -1.86 0.93 -5.40
N GLY A 7 -1.39 1.51 -4.29
CA GLY A 7 -1.08 2.93 -4.20
C GLY A 7 0.41 3.08 -3.93
N THR A 8 1.08 3.99 -4.63
CA THR A 8 2.51 4.24 -4.46
C THR A 8 2.70 5.51 -3.64
N VAL A 9 3.15 5.34 -2.40
CA VAL A 9 3.26 6.44 -1.42
C VAL A 9 4.44 6.18 -0.49
N SER A 10 5.17 7.24 -0.09
CA SER A 10 6.26 7.08 0.87
C SER A 10 5.78 6.49 2.18
N GLN A 11 6.64 5.75 2.88
CA GLN A 11 6.28 5.11 4.14
C GLN A 11 5.79 6.11 5.18
N GLU A 12 6.38 7.28 5.25
CA GLU A 12 5.96 8.33 6.19
C GLU A 12 4.47 8.65 6.03
N HIS A 13 4.02 8.82 4.80
CA HIS A 13 2.62 9.11 4.51
C HIS A 13 1.72 7.90 4.76
N VAL A 14 2.21 6.70 4.45
CA VAL A 14 1.46 5.47 4.73
C VAL A 14 1.19 5.34 6.22
N LEU A 15 2.20 5.58 7.06
CA LEU A 15 2.04 5.47 8.51
C LEU A 15 1.01 6.45 9.05
N ARG A 16 0.94 7.66 8.50
CA ARG A 16 -0.10 8.63 8.87
C ARG A 16 -1.49 8.12 8.51
N GLY A 17 -1.63 7.54 7.32
CA GLY A 17 -2.89 6.95 6.90
C GLY A 17 -3.32 5.79 7.77
N VAL A 18 -2.38 4.91 8.11
CA VAL A 18 -2.66 3.77 8.99
C VAL A 18 -3.13 4.26 10.36
N ALA A 19 -2.44 5.25 10.93
CA ALA A 19 -2.80 5.81 12.23
C ALA A 19 -4.17 6.49 12.20
N GLY A 20 -4.53 7.12 11.10
CA GLY A 20 -5.77 7.88 10.97
C GLY A 20 -6.93 7.12 10.34
N GLY A 21 -6.70 5.93 9.81
CA GLY A 21 -7.74 5.14 9.16
C GLY A 21 -8.16 5.69 7.79
N PHE A 22 -7.23 6.26 7.02
CA PHE A 22 -7.52 6.84 5.70
C PHE A 22 -6.40 6.56 4.72
N CYS A 23 -6.68 6.80 3.42
CA CYS A 23 -5.66 6.76 2.38
C CYS A 23 -5.71 8.02 1.52
N GLN A 24 -4.54 8.38 1.00
CA GLN A 24 -4.34 9.41 -0.02
C GLN A 24 -3.37 8.86 -1.05
N VAL A 25 -3.60 9.18 -2.32
CA VAL A 25 -2.72 8.77 -3.41
C VAL A 25 -2.61 9.91 -4.42
N CYS A 26 -1.61 9.84 -5.28
CA CYS A 26 -1.47 10.78 -6.41
C CYS A 26 -1.58 12.25 -5.96
N HIS A 27 -0.87 12.62 -4.89
CA HIS A 27 -0.84 13.99 -4.35
C HIS A 27 -2.22 14.50 -3.92
N GLY A 28 -3.07 13.60 -3.44
CA GLY A 28 -4.38 13.97 -2.89
C GLY A 28 -5.47 14.19 -3.92
N LYS A 29 -5.31 13.68 -5.14
CA LYS A 29 -6.36 13.77 -6.17
C LYS A 29 -7.54 12.86 -5.86
N ALA A 30 -8.73 13.33 -6.18
CA ALA A 30 -9.97 12.57 -5.95
C ALA A 30 -10.16 11.44 -6.97
N THR A 31 -9.78 11.67 -8.22
CA THR A 31 -10.08 10.74 -9.31
C THR A 31 -9.61 9.31 -9.07
N PRO A 32 -8.34 9.06 -8.69
CA PRO A 32 -7.94 7.68 -8.42
C PRO A 32 -8.66 7.07 -7.23
N LEU A 33 -8.95 7.85 -6.20
CA LEU A 33 -9.66 7.35 -5.02
C LEU A 33 -11.09 6.93 -5.35
N ASN A 34 -11.75 7.65 -6.26
CA ASN A 34 -13.13 7.33 -6.64
C ASN A 34 -13.26 6.12 -7.55
N ARG A 35 -12.15 5.57 -8.03
CA ARG A 35 -12.17 4.28 -8.74
C ARG A 35 -12.43 3.11 -7.79
N MET A 36 -12.09 3.27 -6.52
CA MET A 36 -12.27 2.22 -5.53
C MET A 36 -13.70 2.24 -4.99
N LYS A 37 -14.26 1.07 -4.77
CA LYS A 37 -15.57 0.90 -4.17
C LYS A 37 -15.44 0.40 -2.75
N ARG A 38 -16.47 0.63 -1.94
CA ARG A 38 -16.52 0.06 -0.59
C ARG A 38 -16.26 -1.45 -0.69
N GLY A 39 -15.36 -1.95 0.15
CA GLY A 39 -14.98 -3.35 0.14
C GLY A 39 -13.78 -3.69 -0.72
N ASP A 40 -13.34 -2.77 -1.58
CA ASP A 40 -12.10 -2.95 -2.34
C ASP A 40 -10.90 -2.91 -1.39
N TRP A 41 -9.81 -3.55 -1.80
CA TRP A 41 -8.58 -3.58 -1.03
C TRP A 41 -7.53 -2.67 -1.63
N LEU A 42 -6.80 -1.99 -0.77
CA LEU A 42 -5.67 -1.13 -1.15
C LEU A 42 -4.39 -1.67 -0.53
N LEU A 43 -3.37 -1.85 -1.36
CA LEU A 43 -2.03 -2.28 -0.96
C LEU A 43 -1.08 -1.13 -1.25
N TYR A 44 -0.37 -0.65 -0.22
CA TYR A 44 0.59 0.43 -0.40
C TYR A 44 1.98 -0.09 -0.71
N TYR A 45 2.55 0.43 -1.78
CA TYR A 45 3.96 0.25 -2.11
C TYR A 45 4.71 1.54 -1.80
N SER A 46 5.77 1.45 -1.00
CA SER A 46 6.57 2.61 -0.61
C SER A 46 7.97 2.51 -1.24
N PRO A 47 8.25 3.32 -2.28
CA PRO A 47 9.58 3.33 -2.89
C PRO A 47 10.62 3.94 -1.96
N LYS A 48 10.20 4.86 -1.10
CA LYS A 48 11.06 5.60 -0.18
C LYS A 48 10.47 5.64 1.22
N ILE A 49 11.32 5.91 2.20
CA ILE A 49 10.89 6.15 3.58
C ILE A 49 10.19 7.50 3.69
N ARG A 50 10.75 8.55 3.08
CA ARG A 50 10.20 9.91 3.09
C ARG A 50 10.13 10.45 1.67
N MET A 51 9.10 11.24 1.38
CA MET A 51 8.90 11.81 0.05
C MET A 51 10.08 12.69 -0.37
N ASP A 52 10.57 13.54 0.54
CA ASP A 52 11.63 14.48 0.27
C ASP A 52 13.03 13.92 0.55
N GLY A 53 13.13 12.66 0.93
CA GLY A 53 14.38 12.00 1.24
C GLY A 53 14.92 11.19 0.08
N ALA A 54 16.18 10.77 0.21
CA ALA A 54 16.83 9.92 -0.78
C ALA A 54 16.85 8.44 -0.39
N GLU A 55 16.46 8.12 0.84
CA GLU A 55 16.54 6.75 1.35
C GLU A 55 15.48 5.87 0.73
N LYS A 56 15.92 4.85 0.01
CA LYS A 56 15.04 3.90 -0.65
C LYS A 56 14.52 2.89 0.34
N LEU A 57 13.26 2.48 0.18
CA LEU A 57 12.68 1.38 0.92
C LEU A 57 12.30 0.23 0.00
N GLN A 58 11.56 0.53 -1.05
CA GLN A 58 11.15 -0.46 -2.07
C GLN A 58 10.47 -1.68 -1.44
N ALA A 59 9.38 -1.42 -0.73
CA ALA A 59 8.63 -2.47 -0.04
C ALA A 59 7.16 -2.13 0.03
N PHE A 60 6.32 -3.16 0.14
CA PHE A 60 4.92 -2.99 0.49
C PHE A 60 4.83 -2.80 1.99
N THR A 61 4.11 -1.77 2.43
CA THR A 61 4.18 -1.28 3.80
C THR A 61 2.88 -1.33 4.57
N ALA A 62 1.74 -1.42 3.89
CA ALA A 62 0.44 -1.55 4.54
C ALA A 62 -0.59 -2.04 3.54
N PHE A 63 -1.70 -2.59 4.04
CA PHE A 63 -2.87 -2.84 3.22
C PHE A 63 -4.12 -2.78 4.10
N GLY A 64 -5.25 -2.50 3.46
CA GLY A 64 -6.52 -2.40 4.15
C GLY A 64 -7.68 -2.37 3.19
N GLN A 65 -8.87 -2.33 3.75
CA GLN A 65 -10.11 -2.39 3.00
C GLN A 65 -10.82 -1.04 3.05
N VAL A 66 -11.26 -0.57 1.89
CA VAL A 66 -11.99 0.70 1.78
C VAL A 66 -13.37 0.55 2.43
N THR A 67 -13.74 1.49 3.31
CA THR A 67 -14.96 1.39 4.12
C THR A 67 -16.01 2.43 3.80
N ASP A 68 -15.75 3.37 2.92
CA ASP A 68 -16.71 4.38 2.49
C ASP A 68 -17.01 4.29 1.00
N ASP A 69 -17.88 5.15 0.50
CA ASP A 69 -18.35 5.06 -0.89
C ASP A 69 -17.72 6.11 -1.80
N THR A 70 -17.22 7.20 -1.26
CA THR A 70 -16.66 8.30 -2.06
C THR A 70 -15.49 8.96 -1.36
N ALA A 71 -14.63 9.58 -2.16
CA ALA A 71 -13.55 10.42 -1.63
C ALA A 71 -14.14 11.67 -1.00
N TYR A 72 -13.49 12.17 0.06
CA TYR A 72 -13.87 13.40 0.73
C TYR A 72 -12.65 14.30 0.88
N PRO A 73 -12.84 15.64 0.83
CA PRO A 73 -11.74 16.57 1.05
C PRO A 73 -11.38 16.65 2.53
N PHE A 74 -10.11 16.84 2.80
CA PHE A 74 -9.62 17.05 4.17
C PHE A 74 -8.61 18.19 4.15
N GLN A 75 -8.88 19.27 4.87
CA GLN A 75 -8.00 20.42 4.87
C GLN A 75 -6.80 20.16 5.78
N MET A 76 -5.61 20.01 5.20
CA MET A 76 -4.37 19.80 5.92
C MET A 76 -3.66 21.10 6.22
N SER A 77 -3.79 22.09 5.35
CA SER A 77 -3.23 23.43 5.51
C SER A 77 -4.10 24.44 4.78
N GLU A 78 -3.75 25.72 4.86
CA GLU A 78 -4.50 26.77 4.13
C GLU A 78 -4.50 26.55 2.63
N THR A 79 -3.44 25.92 2.11
CA THR A 79 -3.24 25.77 0.66
C THR A 79 -3.33 24.33 0.16
N PHE A 80 -3.50 23.37 1.06
CA PHE A 80 -3.52 21.97 0.67
C PHE A 80 -4.75 21.26 1.23
N ILE A 81 -5.67 20.89 0.35
CA ILE A 81 -6.90 20.19 0.68
C ILE A 81 -6.98 18.91 -0.14
N PRO A 82 -6.23 17.88 0.25
CA PRO A 82 -6.26 16.60 -0.46
C PRO A 82 -7.58 15.87 -0.24
N PHE A 83 -7.85 14.89 -1.11
CA PHE A 83 -8.97 13.98 -0.95
C PHE A 83 -8.50 12.70 -0.28
N ARG A 84 -9.40 12.07 0.46
CA ARG A 84 -9.16 10.84 1.21
C ARG A 84 -10.29 9.85 1.02
N ARG A 85 -9.98 8.58 1.29
CA ARG A 85 -10.97 7.52 1.50
C ARG A 85 -10.69 6.90 2.85
N ASN A 86 -11.74 6.46 3.53
CA ASN A 86 -11.58 5.74 4.79
C ASN A 86 -11.18 4.30 4.51
N VAL A 87 -10.22 3.81 5.29
CA VAL A 87 -9.66 2.47 5.13
C VAL A 87 -9.53 1.82 6.49
N ASP A 88 -9.96 0.56 6.57
CA ASP A 88 -9.72 -0.30 7.71
C ASP A 88 -8.45 -1.10 7.43
N TYR A 89 -7.35 -0.69 8.04
CA TYR A 89 -6.04 -1.31 7.79
C TYR A 89 -5.89 -2.60 8.56
N ALA A 90 -5.35 -3.61 7.90
CA ALA A 90 -5.04 -4.88 8.53
C ALA A 90 -3.76 -4.77 9.34
N GLU A 91 -3.66 -5.58 10.38
CA GLU A 91 -2.41 -5.70 11.13
C GLU A 91 -1.40 -6.46 10.27
N THR A 92 -0.16 -5.98 10.28
CA THR A 92 0.93 -6.63 9.56
C THR A 92 2.07 -6.91 10.53
N ARG A 93 2.84 -7.93 10.22
CA ARG A 93 3.99 -8.34 11.04
C ARG A 93 5.31 -7.88 10.45
N ARG A 94 5.31 -7.55 9.15
CA ARG A 94 6.52 -7.10 8.44
C ARG A 94 6.14 -6.47 7.11
N ASN A 95 7.03 -5.66 6.58
CA ASN A 95 6.93 -5.18 5.22
C ASN A 95 7.24 -6.33 4.25
N CYS A 96 6.77 -6.20 3.01
CA CYS A 96 7.14 -7.13 1.95
C CYS A 96 8.13 -6.44 1.00
N PRO A 97 9.43 -6.78 1.09
CA PRO A 97 10.41 -6.17 0.20
C PRO A 97 10.18 -6.55 -1.26
N ILE A 98 10.63 -5.68 -2.16
CA ILE A 98 10.50 -5.91 -3.60
C ILE A 98 11.14 -7.24 -4.02
N ASP A 99 12.21 -7.67 -3.35
CA ASP A 99 12.89 -8.93 -3.69
C ASP A 99 11.96 -10.13 -3.58
N ILE A 100 11.02 -10.08 -2.64
CA ILE A 100 10.05 -11.17 -2.46
C ILE A 100 9.09 -11.24 -3.65
N VAL A 101 8.58 -10.09 -4.11
CA VAL A 101 7.59 -10.07 -5.20
C VAL A 101 8.21 -10.32 -6.56
N ARG A 102 9.52 -10.15 -6.71
CA ARG A 102 10.21 -10.46 -7.97
C ARG A 102 10.03 -11.93 -8.38
N THR A 103 9.71 -12.80 -7.44
CA THR A 103 9.44 -14.20 -7.73
C THR A 103 8.04 -14.43 -8.29
N HIS A 104 7.15 -13.44 -8.17
CA HIS A 104 5.77 -13.59 -8.66
C HIS A 104 5.69 -13.29 -10.15
N PRO A 105 4.99 -14.14 -10.94
CA PRO A 105 4.97 -13.99 -12.39
C PRO A 105 4.34 -12.68 -12.88
N GLU A 106 3.48 -12.05 -12.10
CA GLU A 106 2.82 -10.80 -12.49
C GLU A 106 3.61 -9.54 -12.12
N TRP A 107 4.69 -9.66 -11.33
CA TRP A 107 5.39 -8.48 -10.84
C TRP A 107 5.92 -7.58 -11.94
N LYS A 108 6.48 -8.16 -13.00
CA LYS A 108 7.06 -7.38 -14.10
C LYS A 108 6.03 -6.39 -14.67
N LYS A 109 4.79 -6.84 -14.80
CA LYS A 109 3.69 -6.00 -15.30
C LYS A 109 3.41 -4.84 -14.34
N TYR A 110 3.32 -5.13 -13.04
CA TYR A 110 2.99 -4.11 -12.05
C TYR A 110 4.14 -3.16 -11.78
N ALA A 111 5.38 -3.65 -11.85
CA ALA A 111 6.56 -2.80 -11.69
C ALA A 111 6.56 -1.65 -12.69
N ALA A 112 6.17 -1.92 -13.92
CA ALA A 112 6.08 -0.89 -14.95
C ALA A 112 4.98 0.14 -14.68
N MET A 113 4.02 -0.18 -13.81
CA MET A 113 2.88 0.69 -13.52
C MET A 113 3.05 1.52 -12.24
N LEU A 114 4.09 1.28 -11.46
CA LEU A 114 4.28 1.97 -10.17
C LEU A 114 4.29 3.49 -10.31
N ARG A 115 4.82 4.00 -11.42
CA ARG A 115 4.87 5.45 -11.69
C ARG A 115 3.49 6.10 -11.81
N TYR A 116 2.44 5.33 -12.03
CA TYR A 116 1.08 5.88 -12.14
C TYR A 116 0.48 6.21 -10.78
N GLY A 117 1.08 5.72 -9.71
CA GLY A 117 0.66 6.04 -8.35
C GLY A 117 -0.55 5.28 -7.84
N HIS A 118 -1.43 4.81 -8.73
CA HIS A 118 -2.62 4.05 -8.32
C HIS A 118 -3.12 3.23 -9.50
N PHE A 119 -3.27 1.91 -9.30
CA PHE A 119 -3.72 1.02 -10.36
C PHE A 119 -4.24 -0.29 -9.79
N GLU A 120 -5.05 -0.97 -10.60
CA GLU A 120 -5.67 -2.23 -10.21
C GLU A 120 -4.71 -3.40 -10.39
N ILE A 121 -4.79 -4.37 -9.46
CA ILE A 121 -3.99 -5.60 -9.50
C ILE A 121 -4.89 -6.81 -9.35
N SER A 122 -4.34 -7.99 -9.60
CA SER A 122 -5.07 -9.24 -9.45
C SER A 122 -5.20 -9.62 -7.97
N ARG A 123 -6.22 -10.40 -7.67
CA ARG A 123 -6.38 -10.99 -6.34
C ARG A 123 -5.19 -11.87 -5.98
N ASP A 124 -4.68 -12.64 -6.95
CA ASP A 124 -3.53 -13.53 -6.75
C ASP A 124 -2.31 -12.77 -6.26
N PHE A 125 -2.00 -11.65 -6.90
CA PHE A 125 -0.85 -10.84 -6.51
C PHE A 125 -1.08 -10.22 -5.13
N PHE A 126 -2.27 -9.69 -4.90
CA PHE A 126 -2.62 -9.12 -3.60
C PHE A 126 -2.46 -10.17 -2.49
N ASP A 127 -3.03 -11.37 -2.69
CA ASP A 127 -2.95 -12.43 -1.69
C ASP A 127 -1.51 -12.86 -1.42
N PHE A 128 -0.68 -12.89 -2.45
CA PHE A 128 0.73 -13.23 -2.31
C PHE A 128 1.43 -12.24 -1.37
N VAL A 129 1.24 -10.95 -1.60
CA VAL A 129 1.92 -9.91 -0.82
C VAL A 129 1.36 -9.87 0.62
N ARG A 130 0.03 -9.86 0.78
CA ARG A 130 -0.54 -9.76 2.12
C ARG A 130 -0.21 -10.97 2.97
N THR A 131 -0.14 -12.15 2.38
CA THR A 131 0.23 -13.37 3.11
C THR A 131 1.64 -13.24 3.68
N TYR A 132 2.58 -12.70 2.88
CA TYR A 132 3.92 -12.45 3.38
C TYR A 132 3.91 -11.43 4.51
N MET A 133 3.17 -10.34 4.36
CA MET A 133 3.13 -9.26 5.36
C MET A 133 2.49 -9.71 6.68
N GLN A 134 1.58 -10.66 6.63
CA GLN A 134 0.91 -11.18 7.83
C GLN A 134 1.62 -12.38 8.44
N SER A 135 2.59 -12.94 7.74
CA SER A 135 3.40 -14.03 8.27
C SER A 135 4.42 -13.51 9.28
N PRO A 136 4.75 -14.28 10.30
CA PRO A 136 5.78 -13.84 11.23
C PRO A 136 7.12 -13.67 10.51
N PRO A 137 8.01 -12.82 11.05
CA PRO A 137 9.35 -12.68 10.50
C PRO A 137 9.96 -14.04 10.26
N ASP A 138 10.80 -14.13 9.20
CA ASP A 138 11.36 -15.40 8.78
C ASP A 138 12.09 -16.09 9.94
N MET A 139 11.55 -17.21 10.36
CA MET A 139 12.12 -18.00 11.44
C MET A 139 13.17 -18.99 10.95
N VAL A 140 13.30 -19.12 9.62
CA VAL A 140 14.27 -20.06 9.05
C VAL A 140 15.68 -19.72 9.49
N GLY A 141 16.05 -18.43 9.42
CA GLY A 141 17.35 -17.99 9.89
C GLY A 141 17.57 -18.25 11.37
N GLN A 142 16.54 -18.05 12.18
CA GLN A 142 16.61 -18.30 13.62
C GLN A 142 16.70 -19.80 13.90
N GLN A 143 15.91 -20.60 13.20
CA GLN A 143 15.96 -22.04 13.34
C GLN A 143 17.33 -22.58 12.95
N GLN A 144 17.89 -22.06 11.86
CA GLN A 144 19.23 -22.46 11.44
C GLN A 144 20.28 -22.11 12.48
N GLY A 145 20.09 -21.03 13.21
CA GLY A 145 20.99 -20.65 14.28
C GLY A 145 20.98 -21.61 15.46
N PHE A 146 19.99 -22.46 15.55
CA PHE A 146 19.89 -23.46 16.61
C PHE A 146 20.56 -24.78 16.28
N TRP A 147 20.81 -25.01 15.03
CA TRP A 147 21.40 -26.24 14.56
C TRP A 147 22.93 -26.18 14.56
#